data_0a2e2ddcda9ad0c8ab70c85dda485e2d
#
_entry.id   0a2e2ddcda9ad0c8ab70c85dda485e2d
#
_cell.length_a   1.000
_cell.length_b   1.000
_cell.length_c   1.000
_cell.angle_alpha   90.00
_cell.angle_beta   90.00
_cell.angle_gamma   90.00
#
_symmetry.space_group_name_H-M   'P 1'
#
loop_
_entity.id
_entity.type
_entity.pdbx_description
1 polymer ?
#
loop_
_entity_poly.entity_id
_entity_poly.type
_entity_poly.pdbx_seq_one_letter_code
_entity_poly.pdbx_strand_id
1 'polypeptide(L)'
;KDFKFWEIAKDMIDQCIDIMLNLRQSGHPGGSRSKVHAMVVTLLSGAMRWDIRDAGKRFADRFVLVAGHCNPVVYATLAVFNEALRIKYNQTKNKKYLSFNGEEFQLVWQDLLKLRKNGGLPGHAEMEGKTLFFKANTGPSGHGSPFAAGASLALKVAGASEVKVFAFEGEGGLTTGASHETINSAWGLGLGNLIYFIDWNDYGIDDRPFSSIMYGGPKDWFGSHGWHVEGVEDGENWEEYTN
;
A
#
# COMPACT_ATOMS: atom_id res chain seq x y z
N LYS A 1 15.21 -16.87 -5.26
CA LYS A 1 16.03 -17.17 -4.05
C LYS A 1 15.50 -16.47 -2.81
N ASP A 2 14.80 -15.38 -2.95
CA ASP A 2 14.40 -14.54 -1.82
C ASP A 2 12.98 -14.83 -1.33
N PHE A 3 12.18 -15.62 -2.05
CA PHE A 3 10.79 -15.92 -1.70
C PHE A 3 10.61 -16.54 -0.31
N LYS A 4 11.57 -17.38 0.11
CA LYS A 4 11.54 -17.92 1.47
C LYS A 4 11.60 -16.83 2.55
N PHE A 5 12.36 -15.76 2.31
CA PHE A 5 12.44 -14.63 3.22
C PHE A 5 11.20 -13.74 3.12
N TRP A 6 10.63 -13.61 1.92
CA TRP A 6 9.37 -12.89 1.71
C TRP A 6 8.22 -13.58 2.42
N GLU A 7 8.16 -14.92 2.38
CA GLU A 7 7.18 -15.69 3.11
C GLU A 7 7.28 -15.47 4.63
N ILE A 8 8.49 -15.49 5.18
CA ILE A 8 8.71 -15.20 6.60
C ILE A 8 8.27 -13.76 6.94
N ALA A 9 8.61 -12.79 6.09
CA ALA A 9 8.20 -11.40 6.30
C ALA A 9 6.67 -11.25 6.25
N LYS A 10 6.02 -11.91 5.28
CA LYS A 10 4.57 -11.96 5.11
C LYS A 10 3.90 -12.56 6.35
N ASP A 11 4.37 -13.70 6.86
CA ASP A 11 3.83 -14.33 8.07
C ASP A 11 3.95 -13.41 9.30
N MET A 12 5.07 -12.72 9.44
CA MET A 12 5.26 -11.75 10.53
C MET A 12 4.31 -10.56 10.39
N ILE A 13 4.09 -10.08 9.17
CA ILE A 13 3.17 -8.98 8.89
C ILE A 13 1.73 -9.41 9.21
N ASP A 14 1.31 -10.59 8.78
CA ASP A 14 -0.01 -11.15 9.07
C ASP A 14 -0.26 -11.25 10.58
N GLN A 15 0.70 -11.79 11.33
CA GLN A 15 0.61 -11.87 12.78
C GLN A 15 0.51 -10.47 13.44
N CYS A 16 1.26 -9.50 12.95
CA CYS A 16 1.17 -8.13 13.44
C CYS A 16 -0.20 -7.52 13.18
N ILE A 17 -0.80 -7.77 12.01
CA ILE A 17 -2.17 -7.34 11.68
C ILE A 17 -3.16 -7.97 12.67
N ASP A 18 -3.08 -9.28 12.87
CA ASP A 18 -3.99 -10.00 13.75
C ASP A 18 -3.88 -9.51 15.21
N ILE A 19 -2.67 -9.35 15.73
CA ILE A 19 -2.44 -8.83 17.09
C ILE A 19 -3.02 -7.43 17.23
N MET A 20 -2.73 -6.55 16.28
CA MET A 20 -3.17 -5.15 16.31
C MET A 20 -4.70 -5.04 16.30
N LEU A 21 -5.36 -5.77 15.40
CA LEU A 21 -6.80 -5.71 15.24
C LEU A 21 -7.54 -6.46 16.35
N ASN A 22 -7.01 -7.60 16.81
CA ASN A 22 -7.59 -8.32 17.97
C ASN A 22 -7.49 -7.51 19.23
N LEU A 23 -6.36 -6.87 19.49
CA LEU A 23 -6.21 -5.99 20.65
C LEU A 23 -7.18 -4.82 20.60
N ARG A 24 -7.45 -4.29 19.42
CA ARG A 24 -8.29 -3.11 19.25
C ARG A 24 -9.77 -3.44 19.10
N GLN A 25 -10.12 -4.67 18.72
CA GLN A 25 -11.48 -5.11 18.38
C GLN A 25 -12.13 -4.16 17.36
N SER A 26 -11.32 -3.69 16.40
CA SER A 26 -11.74 -2.69 15.41
C SER A 26 -10.77 -2.67 14.24
N GLY A 27 -11.30 -2.63 13.02
CA GLY A 27 -10.54 -2.54 11.78
C GLY A 27 -11.02 -3.54 10.73
N HIS A 28 -10.24 -3.69 9.66
CA HIS A 28 -10.60 -4.49 8.50
C HIS A 28 -9.51 -5.56 8.23
N PRO A 29 -9.56 -6.70 8.94
CA PRO A 29 -8.52 -7.73 8.82
C PRO A 29 -8.43 -8.30 7.40
N GLY A 30 -9.56 -8.64 6.77
CA GLY A 30 -9.59 -9.21 5.42
C GLY A 30 -8.88 -8.34 4.40
N GLY A 31 -9.32 -7.09 4.25
CA GLY A 31 -8.73 -6.15 3.28
C GLY A 31 -7.25 -5.80 3.58
N SER A 32 -6.80 -5.92 4.84
CA SER A 32 -5.39 -5.74 5.18
C SER A 32 -4.56 -6.96 4.81
N ARG A 33 -5.03 -8.17 5.13
CA ARG A 33 -4.30 -9.43 4.88
C ARG A 33 -4.22 -9.76 3.40
N SER A 34 -5.28 -9.56 2.65
CA SER A 34 -5.30 -9.82 1.20
C SER A 34 -4.26 -9.02 0.41
N LYS A 35 -3.78 -7.92 0.96
CA LYS A 35 -2.77 -7.05 0.31
C LYS A 35 -1.33 -7.32 0.74
N VAL A 36 -1.08 -8.28 1.66
CA VAL A 36 0.28 -8.47 2.22
C VAL A 36 1.27 -8.93 1.15
N HIS A 37 0.90 -9.91 0.30
CA HIS A 37 1.78 -10.37 -0.78
C HIS A 37 2.15 -9.23 -1.74
N ALA A 38 1.15 -8.51 -2.24
CA ALA A 38 1.37 -7.36 -3.12
C ALA A 38 2.26 -6.29 -2.47
N MET A 39 2.07 -6.02 -1.18
CA MET A 39 2.88 -5.07 -0.42
C MET A 39 4.33 -5.52 -0.31
N VAL A 40 4.58 -6.78 0.05
CA VAL A 40 5.93 -7.36 0.17
C VAL A 40 6.64 -7.33 -1.18
N VAL A 41 5.98 -7.77 -2.26
CA VAL A 41 6.57 -7.74 -3.61
C VAL A 41 6.90 -6.31 -4.02
N THR A 42 5.98 -5.37 -3.89
CA THR A 42 6.20 -3.97 -4.27
C THR A 42 7.43 -3.38 -3.58
N LEU A 43 7.64 -3.70 -2.32
CA LEU A 43 8.71 -3.11 -1.51
C LEU A 43 10.04 -3.86 -1.61
N LEU A 44 10.04 -5.17 -1.80
CA LEU A 44 11.25 -6.00 -1.76
C LEU A 44 11.78 -6.44 -3.13
N SER A 45 10.96 -6.42 -4.19
CA SER A 45 11.41 -6.78 -5.54
C SER A 45 12.27 -5.70 -6.20
N GLY A 46 12.23 -4.46 -5.68
CA GLY A 46 12.84 -3.30 -6.33
C GLY A 46 11.91 -2.60 -7.34
N ALA A 47 10.66 -3.03 -7.48
CA ALA A 47 9.66 -2.36 -8.33
C ALA A 47 9.41 -0.91 -7.90
N MET A 48 9.32 -0.69 -6.59
CA MET A 48 9.18 0.64 -6.00
C MET A 48 10.54 1.15 -5.48
N ARG A 49 10.94 2.33 -5.93
CA ARG A 49 12.15 3.03 -5.44
C ARG A 49 11.82 3.76 -4.14
N TRP A 50 12.20 3.20 -3.03
CA TRP A 50 11.94 3.73 -1.71
C TRP A 50 13.10 3.46 -0.74
N ASP A 51 13.10 4.15 0.40
CA ASP A 51 14.02 3.86 1.50
C ASP A 51 13.26 4.04 2.82
N ILE A 52 13.09 2.96 3.57
CA ILE A 52 12.39 3.01 4.87
C ILE A 52 13.07 3.94 5.87
N ARG A 53 14.38 4.18 5.71
CA ARG A 53 15.17 5.07 6.59
C ARG A 53 14.97 6.54 6.24
N ASP A 54 14.42 6.83 5.06
CA ASP A 54 14.16 8.17 4.54
C ASP A 54 12.80 8.22 3.81
N ALA A 55 11.75 8.11 4.60
CA ALA A 55 10.38 8.16 4.07
C ALA A 55 10.04 9.51 3.40
N GLY A 56 10.82 10.56 3.68
CA GLY A 56 10.70 11.89 3.08
C GLY A 56 11.49 12.09 1.78
N LYS A 57 12.23 11.10 1.30
CA LYS A 57 13.12 11.22 0.13
C LYS A 57 12.43 11.82 -1.09
N ARG A 58 12.99 12.92 -1.60
CA ARG A 58 12.32 13.81 -2.56
C ARG A 58 11.90 13.12 -3.87
N PHE A 59 12.76 12.28 -4.43
CA PHE A 59 12.53 11.62 -5.72
C PHE A 59 12.32 10.09 -5.58
N ALA A 60 11.95 9.63 -4.37
CA ALA A 60 11.44 8.28 -4.20
C ALA A 60 10.05 8.17 -4.84
N ASP A 61 9.67 6.95 -5.23
CA ASP A 61 8.32 6.68 -5.71
C ASP A 61 7.31 6.96 -4.59
N ARG A 62 6.07 7.20 -4.96
CA ARG A 62 4.99 7.59 -4.06
C ARG A 62 4.08 6.40 -3.77
N PHE A 63 3.77 6.19 -2.50
CA PHE A 63 2.80 5.19 -2.09
C PHE A 63 1.51 5.86 -1.63
N VAL A 64 0.39 5.48 -2.26
CA VAL A 64 -0.96 5.95 -1.92
C VAL A 64 -1.81 4.74 -1.56
N LEU A 65 -2.19 4.63 -0.30
CA LEU A 65 -3.17 3.63 0.11
C LEU A 65 -4.57 4.19 -0.16
N VAL A 66 -5.12 3.91 -1.34
CA VAL A 66 -6.46 4.36 -1.75
C VAL A 66 -7.52 3.74 -0.84
N ALA A 67 -7.41 2.44 -0.55
CA ALA A 67 -8.17 1.75 0.48
C ALA A 67 -7.68 2.13 1.89
N GLY A 68 -7.87 3.38 2.30
CA GLY A 68 -7.31 3.93 3.55
C GLY A 68 -7.62 3.14 4.82
N HIS A 69 -8.72 2.39 4.82
CA HIS A 69 -9.12 1.49 5.90
C HIS A 69 -8.22 0.25 6.03
N CYS A 70 -7.44 -0.08 5.00
CA CYS A 70 -6.47 -1.19 5.01
C CYS A 70 -5.09 -0.77 5.57
N ASN A 71 -4.98 0.38 6.21
CA ASN A 71 -3.73 0.89 6.79
C ASN A 71 -3.00 -0.10 7.73
N PRO A 72 -3.64 -1.08 8.40
CA PRO A 72 -2.93 -2.08 9.18
C PRO A 72 -1.85 -2.84 8.40
N VAL A 73 -2.05 -3.12 7.09
CA VAL A 73 -1.02 -3.79 6.29
C VAL A 73 0.26 -2.94 6.20
N VAL A 74 0.11 -1.63 6.01
CA VAL A 74 1.27 -0.72 5.92
C VAL A 74 1.97 -0.58 7.27
N TYR A 75 1.21 -0.41 8.34
CA TYR A 75 1.77 -0.29 9.69
C TYR A 75 2.54 -1.54 10.10
N ALA A 76 1.96 -2.72 9.90
CA ALA A 76 2.59 -3.99 10.18
C ALA A 76 3.88 -4.17 9.35
N THR A 77 3.83 -3.86 8.05
CA THR A 77 4.99 -3.96 7.16
C THR A 77 6.13 -3.03 7.61
N LEU A 78 5.82 -1.77 7.89
CA LEU A 78 6.84 -0.82 8.37
C LEU A 78 7.41 -1.24 9.72
N ALA A 79 6.59 -1.77 10.65
CA ALA A 79 7.05 -2.26 11.94
C ALA A 79 8.02 -3.44 11.78
N VAL A 80 7.65 -4.44 10.98
CA VAL A 80 8.50 -5.63 10.74
C VAL A 80 9.84 -5.21 10.13
N PHE A 81 9.84 -4.34 9.13
CA PHE A 81 11.09 -3.93 8.47
C PHE A 81 11.96 -3.02 9.35
N ASN A 82 11.36 -2.11 10.11
CA ASN A 82 12.11 -1.29 11.07
C ASN A 82 12.71 -2.13 12.20
N GLU A 83 11.99 -3.16 12.68
CA GLU A 83 12.55 -4.10 13.67
C GLU A 83 13.74 -4.89 13.12
N ALA A 84 13.68 -5.33 11.87
CA ALA A 84 14.81 -5.99 11.23
C ALA A 84 16.04 -5.05 11.17
N LEU A 85 15.85 -3.77 10.83
CA LEU A 85 16.92 -2.77 10.85
C LEU A 85 17.44 -2.52 12.26
N ARG A 86 16.56 -2.41 13.26
CA ARG A 86 16.92 -2.22 14.66
C ARG A 86 17.76 -3.38 15.21
N ILE A 87 17.36 -4.61 14.89
CA ILE A 87 18.14 -5.83 15.27
C ILE A 87 19.52 -5.78 14.61
N LYS A 88 19.60 -5.46 13.32
CA LYS A 88 20.88 -5.34 12.60
C LYS A 88 21.76 -4.24 13.17
N TYR A 89 21.20 -3.10 13.52
CA TYR A 89 21.94 -2.04 14.19
C TYR A 89 22.49 -2.51 15.54
N ASN A 90 21.68 -3.16 16.34
CA ASN A 90 22.10 -3.66 17.65
C ASN A 90 23.23 -4.69 17.57
N GLN A 91 23.20 -5.56 16.56
CA GLN A 91 24.23 -6.57 16.31
C GLN A 91 25.54 -5.99 15.78
N THR A 92 25.45 -5.00 14.86
CA THR A 92 26.64 -4.55 14.11
C THR A 92 27.12 -3.17 14.51
N LYS A 93 26.29 -2.39 15.21
CA LYS A 93 26.47 -0.95 15.51
C LYS A 93 26.71 -0.08 14.26
N ASN A 94 26.35 -0.59 13.07
CA ASN A 94 26.53 0.12 11.82
C ASN A 94 25.37 1.12 11.61
N LYS A 95 25.70 2.40 11.58
CA LYS A 95 24.74 3.52 11.44
C LYS A 95 23.90 3.46 10.15
N LYS A 96 24.33 2.69 9.13
CA LYS A 96 23.54 2.52 7.91
C LYS A 96 22.13 1.91 8.14
N TYR A 97 21.90 1.29 9.29
CA TYR A 97 20.61 0.71 9.66
C TYR A 97 19.70 1.67 10.46
N LEU A 98 20.16 2.88 10.74
CA LEU A 98 19.35 3.90 11.42
C LEU A 98 18.53 4.72 10.42
N SER A 99 17.39 5.25 10.87
CA SER A 99 16.66 6.27 10.13
C SER A 99 17.46 7.56 10.03
N PHE A 100 17.39 8.22 8.88
CA PHE A 100 18.01 9.53 8.68
C PHE A 100 17.22 10.66 9.34
N ASN A 101 15.95 10.43 9.63
CA ASN A 101 15.02 11.41 10.20
C ASN A 101 14.85 11.30 11.73
N GLY A 102 15.59 10.38 12.38
CA GLY A 102 15.49 10.12 13.81
C GLY A 102 14.57 8.95 14.16
N GLU A 103 14.72 8.43 15.38
CA GLU A 103 13.94 7.28 15.86
C GLU A 103 12.44 7.59 16.02
N GLU A 104 12.10 8.85 16.23
CA GLU A 104 10.73 9.32 16.36
C GLU A 104 9.90 9.15 15.07
N PHE A 105 10.56 8.99 13.91
CA PHE A 105 9.92 8.70 12.63
C PHE A 105 9.88 7.20 12.30
N GLN A 106 10.47 6.35 13.14
CA GLN A 106 10.42 4.90 12.93
C GLN A 106 9.17 4.31 13.59
N LEU A 107 8.31 3.71 12.76
CA LEU A 107 7.18 2.93 13.24
C LEU A 107 7.71 1.56 13.68
N VAL A 108 7.52 1.23 14.95
CA VAL A 108 7.97 -0.02 15.58
C VAL A 108 6.79 -0.82 16.14
N TRP A 109 7.01 -2.06 16.53
CA TRP A 109 5.92 -2.94 16.98
C TRP A 109 5.09 -2.38 18.14
N GLN A 110 5.71 -1.61 19.06
CA GLN A 110 5.01 -0.98 20.17
C GLN A 110 3.95 0.03 19.72
N ASP A 111 4.14 0.64 18.57
CA ASP A 111 3.18 1.60 18.00
C ASP A 111 1.92 0.88 17.52
N LEU A 112 2.03 -0.36 17.05
CA LEU A 112 0.89 -1.17 16.61
C LEU A 112 -0.14 -1.36 17.71
N LEU A 113 0.30 -1.45 18.98
CA LEU A 113 -0.57 -1.60 20.13
C LEU A 113 -1.39 -0.33 20.45
N LYS A 114 -1.09 0.77 19.76
CA LYS A 114 -1.75 2.06 19.91
C LYS A 114 -2.66 2.42 18.74
N LEU A 115 -2.98 1.47 17.86
CA LEU A 115 -3.91 1.70 16.76
C LEU A 115 -5.22 2.30 17.29
N ARG A 116 -5.71 3.39 16.68
CA ARG A 116 -6.96 4.09 17.03
C ARG A 116 -7.05 4.52 18.51
N LYS A 117 -5.92 4.73 19.17
CA LYS A 117 -5.84 5.39 20.47
C LYS A 117 -5.46 6.85 20.28
N ASN A 118 -5.88 7.71 21.18
CA ASN A 118 -5.44 9.11 21.17
C ASN A 118 -3.91 9.18 21.30
N GLY A 119 -3.26 9.89 20.39
CA GLY A 119 -1.80 9.95 20.28
C GLY A 119 -1.12 8.66 19.76
N GLY A 120 -1.90 7.73 19.23
CA GLY A 120 -1.41 6.50 18.59
C GLY A 120 -1.57 6.54 17.07
N LEU A 121 -1.52 5.35 16.44
CA LEU A 121 -1.67 5.23 14.99
C LEU A 121 -3.11 5.52 14.55
N PRO A 122 -3.29 6.33 13.50
CA PRO A 122 -4.60 6.64 12.93
C PRO A 122 -5.37 5.41 12.43
N GLY A 123 -6.69 5.53 12.37
CA GLY A 123 -7.56 4.47 11.85
C GLY A 123 -7.66 4.41 10.32
N HIS A 124 -7.16 5.43 9.64
CA HIS A 124 -7.04 5.55 8.18
C HIS A 124 -5.64 6.04 7.83
N ALA A 125 -5.31 6.06 6.54
CA ALA A 125 -3.99 6.50 6.12
C ALA A 125 -3.83 8.01 6.33
N GLU A 126 -2.84 8.39 7.12
CA GLU A 126 -2.47 9.78 7.38
C GLU A 126 -0.96 9.96 7.17
N MET A 127 -0.59 11.03 6.44
CA MET A 127 0.79 11.36 6.10
C MET A 127 1.39 12.25 7.18
N GLU A 128 1.76 11.64 8.31
CA GLU A 128 2.36 12.38 9.42
C GLU A 128 3.31 11.52 10.26
N GLY A 129 4.29 12.14 10.91
CA GLY A 129 5.15 11.48 11.89
C GLY A 129 5.72 10.15 11.40
N LYS A 130 5.39 9.06 12.09
CA LYS A 130 5.84 7.70 11.78
C LYS A 130 5.23 7.11 10.51
N THR A 131 4.22 7.75 9.96
CA THR A 131 3.45 7.29 8.79
C THR A 131 3.71 8.11 7.52
N LEU A 132 4.82 8.83 7.45
CA LEU A 132 5.27 9.59 6.26
C LEU A 132 5.50 8.73 5.01
N PHE A 133 5.48 7.41 5.13
CA PHE A 133 5.46 6.48 4.00
C PHE A 133 4.23 6.71 3.12
N PHE A 134 3.07 6.95 3.71
CA PHE A 134 1.91 7.43 2.97
C PHE A 134 2.20 8.77 2.32
N LYS A 135 1.69 8.96 1.11
CA LYS A 135 1.79 10.25 0.39
C LYS A 135 0.44 10.91 0.18
N ALA A 136 -0.58 10.41 0.88
CA ALA A 136 -1.93 10.96 0.92
C ALA A 136 -2.60 10.64 2.25
N ASN A 137 -3.49 11.53 2.68
CA ASN A 137 -4.50 11.20 3.68
C ASN A 137 -5.71 10.62 2.94
N THR A 138 -6.07 9.38 3.25
CA THR A 138 -7.18 8.69 2.61
C THR A 138 -8.08 8.05 3.65
N GLY A 139 -9.33 7.77 3.28
CA GLY A 139 -10.31 7.17 4.19
C GLY A 139 -11.57 6.75 3.45
N PRO A 140 -12.36 7.70 2.89
CA PRO A 140 -13.54 7.35 2.10
C PRO A 140 -13.14 6.53 0.87
N SER A 141 -13.82 5.40 0.65
CA SER A 141 -13.55 4.49 -0.48
C SER A 141 -13.50 5.24 -1.81
N GLY A 142 -12.52 4.93 -2.64
CA GLY A 142 -12.29 5.49 -3.96
C GLY A 142 -11.73 6.91 -4.01
N HIS A 143 -11.80 7.69 -2.93
CA HIS A 143 -11.33 9.09 -2.93
C HIS A 143 -9.80 9.23 -3.03
N GLY A 144 -9.05 8.19 -2.71
CA GLY A 144 -7.61 8.16 -2.94
C GLY A 144 -7.23 8.05 -4.42
N SER A 145 -8.15 7.58 -5.28
CA SER A 145 -7.91 7.42 -6.72
C SER A 145 -7.60 8.75 -7.42
N PRO A 146 -8.45 9.79 -7.34
CA PRO A 146 -8.14 11.09 -7.94
C PRO A 146 -6.90 11.75 -7.30
N PHE A 147 -6.64 11.51 -6.02
CA PHE A 147 -5.38 11.97 -5.40
C PHE A 147 -4.17 11.33 -6.05
N ALA A 148 -4.17 10.01 -6.25
CA ALA A 148 -3.07 9.29 -6.89
C ALA A 148 -2.83 9.78 -8.33
N ALA A 149 -3.92 9.98 -9.09
CA ALA A 149 -3.85 10.56 -10.44
C ALA A 149 -3.32 12.01 -10.42
N GLY A 150 -3.79 12.83 -9.49
CA GLY A 150 -3.30 14.20 -9.33
C GLY A 150 -1.82 14.27 -8.95
N ALA A 151 -1.36 13.38 -8.07
CA ALA A 151 0.08 13.25 -7.72
C ALA A 151 0.92 12.82 -8.94
N SER A 152 0.42 11.86 -9.71
CA SER A 152 1.05 11.41 -10.95
C SER A 152 1.15 12.54 -11.99
N LEU A 153 0.06 13.29 -12.18
CA LEU A 153 0.02 14.45 -13.07
C LEU A 153 0.99 15.55 -12.61
N ALA A 154 1.00 15.86 -11.33
CA ALA A 154 1.91 16.86 -10.77
C ALA A 154 3.39 16.51 -11.00
N LEU A 155 3.77 15.25 -10.81
CA LEU A 155 5.11 14.76 -11.12
C LEU A 155 5.43 14.89 -12.61
N LYS A 156 4.51 14.53 -13.49
CA LYS A 156 4.65 14.68 -14.94
C LYS A 156 4.86 16.14 -15.34
N VAL A 157 4.03 17.05 -14.83
CA VAL A 157 4.14 18.49 -15.12
C VAL A 157 5.44 19.08 -14.58
N ALA A 158 5.93 18.58 -13.44
CA ALA A 158 7.22 18.95 -12.87
C ALA A 158 8.44 18.36 -13.61
N GLY A 159 8.24 17.59 -14.68
CA GLY A 159 9.33 16.93 -15.41
C GLY A 159 9.95 15.73 -14.71
N ALA A 160 9.25 15.14 -13.73
CA ALA A 160 9.69 14.00 -12.93
C ALA A 160 8.84 12.73 -13.21
N SER A 161 8.55 12.46 -14.48
CA SER A 161 7.71 11.32 -14.89
C SER A 161 8.31 9.94 -14.57
N GLU A 162 9.61 9.88 -14.27
CA GLU A 162 10.29 8.68 -13.81
C GLU A 162 9.93 8.31 -12.36
N VAL A 163 9.35 9.22 -11.59
CA VAL A 163 8.82 8.95 -10.25
C VAL A 163 7.42 8.35 -10.38
N LYS A 164 7.28 7.13 -9.92
CA LYS A 164 6.03 6.38 -10.02
C LYS A 164 5.13 6.65 -8.82
N VAL A 165 3.83 6.53 -9.04
CA VAL A 165 2.82 6.54 -7.98
C VAL A 165 2.20 5.16 -7.91
N PHE A 166 2.42 4.46 -6.79
CA PHE A 166 1.84 3.16 -6.49
C PHE A 166 0.58 3.37 -5.66
N ALA A 167 -0.57 3.06 -6.24
CA ALA A 167 -1.89 3.23 -5.64
C ALA A 167 -2.50 1.86 -5.33
N PHE A 168 -2.88 1.62 -4.08
CA PHE A 168 -3.42 0.34 -3.61
C PHE A 168 -4.89 0.48 -3.23
N GLU A 169 -5.75 -0.26 -3.91
CA GLU A 169 -7.20 -0.27 -3.70
C GLU A 169 -7.74 -1.71 -3.68
N GLY A 170 -9.00 -1.88 -3.41
CA GLY A 170 -9.82 -3.06 -3.64
C GLY A 170 -10.98 -2.74 -4.57
N GLU A 171 -11.62 -3.75 -5.13
CA GLU A 171 -12.73 -3.57 -6.05
C GLU A 171 -13.89 -2.75 -5.46
N GLY A 172 -14.07 -2.81 -4.14
CA GLY A 172 -15.11 -2.01 -3.47
C GLY A 172 -14.97 -0.51 -3.69
N GLY A 173 -13.74 0.01 -3.72
CA GLY A 173 -13.47 1.42 -4.00
C GLY A 173 -13.72 1.81 -5.47
N LEU A 174 -13.67 0.85 -6.38
CA LEU A 174 -13.92 1.10 -7.80
C LEU A 174 -15.39 1.41 -8.10
N THR A 175 -16.32 1.02 -7.24
CA THR A 175 -17.76 1.32 -7.41
C THR A 175 -18.09 2.81 -7.25
N THR A 176 -17.14 3.62 -6.79
CA THR A 176 -17.36 5.07 -6.59
C THR A 176 -17.16 5.86 -7.88
N GLY A 177 -17.94 6.94 -8.06
CA GLY A 177 -17.82 7.81 -9.24
C GLY A 177 -16.41 8.40 -9.41
N ALA A 178 -15.76 8.78 -8.31
CA ALA A 178 -14.41 9.34 -8.33
C ALA A 178 -13.36 8.37 -8.91
N SER A 179 -13.51 7.06 -8.65
CA SER A 179 -12.66 6.04 -9.26
C SER A 179 -12.91 5.90 -10.75
N HIS A 180 -14.18 5.91 -11.19
CA HIS A 180 -14.54 5.86 -12.60
C HIS A 180 -13.95 7.05 -13.39
N GLU A 181 -14.08 8.26 -12.85
CA GLU A 181 -13.51 9.45 -13.48
C GLU A 181 -11.98 9.37 -13.56
N THR A 182 -11.34 8.85 -12.52
CA THR A 182 -9.90 8.64 -12.49
C THR A 182 -9.44 7.65 -13.56
N ILE A 183 -10.09 6.48 -13.65
CA ILE A 183 -9.77 5.44 -14.64
C ILE A 183 -9.93 6.00 -16.06
N ASN A 184 -11.03 6.71 -16.32
CA ASN A 184 -11.31 7.30 -17.64
C ASN A 184 -10.31 8.41 -18.02
N SER A 185 -9.98 9.31 -17.09
CA SER A 185 -9.16 10.49 -17.40
C SER A 185 -7.65 10.20 -17.42
N ALA A 186 -7.20 9.16 -16.74
CA ALA A 186 -5.76 8.86 -16.62
C ALA A 186 -5.07 8.63 -17.97
N TRP A 187 -5.76 7.95 -18.91
CA TRP A 187 -5.25 7.76 -20.27
C TRP A 187 -5.12 9.10 -21.01
N GLY A 188 -6.18 9.91 -21.03
CA GLY A 188 -6.18 11.22 -21.70
C GLY A 188 -5.13 12.17 -21.12
N LEU A 189 -4.84 12.09 -19.83
CA LEU A 189 -3.79 12.85 -19.16
C LEU A 189 -2.39 12.23 -19.36
N GLY A 190 -2.30 11.02 -19.94
CA GLY A 190 -1.05 10.30 -20.20
C GLY A 190 -0.27 9.99 -18.93
N LEU A 191 -0.94 9.44 -17.91
CA LEU A 191 -0.36 9.14 -16.59
C LEU A 191 0.37 7.79 -16.57
N GLY A 192 1.36 7.60 -17.45
CA GLY A 192 2.15 6.36 -17.51
C GLY A 192 3.03 6.08 -16.29
N ASN A 193 3.10 7.00 -15.34
CA ASN A 193 3.76 6.85 -14.06
C ASN A 193 2.79 6.50 -12.91
N LEU A 194 1.50 6.27 -13.18
CA LEU A 194 0.52 5.77 -12.23
C LEU A 194 0.42 4.25 -12.35
N ILE A 195 0.71 3.54 -11.27
CA ILE A 195 0.56 2.10 -11.15
C ILE A 195 -0.56 1.84 -10.15
N TYR A 196 -1.61 1.19 -10.61
CA TYR A 196 -2.79 0.90 -9.82
C TYR A 196 -2.81 -0.59 -9.44
N PHE A 197 -2.66 -0.87 -8.17
CA PHE A 197 -2.80 -2.20 -7.60
C PHE A 197 -4.23 -2.39 -7.13
N ILE A 198 -4.94 -3.34 -7.72
CA ILE A 198 -6.32 -3.67 -7.33
C ILE A 198 -6.34 -5.08 -6.74
N ASP A 199 -6.76 -5.17 -5.49
CA ASP A 199 -7.08 -6.42 -4.85
C ASP A 199 -8.48 -6.86 -5.31
N TRP A 200 -8.49 -7.70 -6.35
CA TRP A 200 -9.71 -8.17 -7.00
C TRP A 200 -10.05 -9.57 -6.51
N ASN A 201 -10.62 -9.67 -5.33
CA ASN A 201 -10.87 -10.94 -4.63
C ASN A 201 -12.34 -11.32 -4.51
N ASP A 202 -13.24 -10.53 -5.09
CA ASP A 202 -14.70 -10.72 -5.07
C ASP A 202 -15.35 -10.63 -3.67
N TYR A 203 -14.59 -10.15 -2.65
CA TYR A 203 -15.08 -10.03 -1.29
C TYR A 203 -15.14 -8.58 -0.83
N GLY A 204 -16.23 -8.26 -0.14
CA GLY A 204 -16.42 -6.98 0.53
C GLY A 204 -16.86 -7.18 1.98
N ILE A 205 -17.35 -6.10 2.60
CA ILE A 205 -17.93 -6.11 3.94
C ILE A 205 -19.37 -6.65 3.93
N ASP A 206 -20.01 -6.63 2.77
CA ASP A 206 -21.39 -7.06 2.59
C ASP A 206 -21.47 -8.56 2.27
N ASP A 207 -22.67 -9.14 2.42
CA ASP A 207 -22.92 -10.57 2.16
C ASP A 207 -22.78 -11.00 0.69
N ARG A 208 -22.79 -10.02 -0.21
CA ARG A 208 -22.77 -10.30 -1.65
C ARG A 208 -21.37 -10.11 -2.23
N PRO A 209 -20.93 -11.02 -3.13
CA PRO A 209 -19.71 -10.84 -3.86
C PRO A 209 -19.83 -9.62 -4.81
N PHE A 210 -18.70 -8.96 -5.08
CA PHE A 210 -18.67 -7.80 -5.99
C PHE A 210 -19.12 -8.15 -7.41
N SER A 211 -18.87 -9.38 -7.88
CA SER A 211 -19.36 -9.91 -9.15
C SER A 211 -20.89 -9.87 -9.29
N SER A 212 -21.64 -9.75 -8.20
CA SER A 212 -23.08 -9.55 -8.22
C SER A 212 -23.54 -8.11 -8.48
N ILE A 213 -22.64 -7.13 -8.36
CA ILE A 213 -22.93 -5.70 -8.53
C ILE A 213 -22.02 -5.00 -9.53
N MET A 214 -20.85 -5.58 -9.84
CA MET A 214 -19.91 -5.09 -10.82
C MET A 214 -19.87 -6.05 -12.01
N TYR A 215 -20.17 -5.54 -13.19
CA TYR A 215 -20.07 -6.32 -14.42
C TYR A 215 -18.64 -6.34 -14.96
N GLY A 216 -18.18 -7.52 -15.38
CA GLY A 216 -16.88 -7.73 -15.99
C GLY A 216 -15.73 -7.88 -15.00
N GLY A 217 -14.55 -8.16 -15.52
CA GLY A 217 -13.31 -8.32 -14.77
C GLY A 217 -12.38 -7.11 -14.92
N PRO A 218 -11.15 -7.20 -14.36
CA PRO A 218 -10.18 -6.09 -14.42
C PRO A 218 -9.88 -5.60 -15.83
N LYS A 219 -9.80 -6.50 -16.81
CA LYS A 219 -9.56 -6.15 -18.22
C LYS A 219 -10.72 -5.35 -18.83
N ASP A 220 -11.95 -5.66 -18.43
CA ASP A 220 -13.13 -4.94 -18.90
C ASP A 220 -13.17 -3.52 -18.30
N TRP A 221 -12.81 -3.38 -17.03
CA TRP A 221 -12.81 -2.11 -16.32
C TRP A 221 -11.70 -1.17 -16.75
N PHE A 222 -10.48 -1.67 -16.82
CA PHE A 222 -9.31 -0.83 -17.09
C PHE A 222 -8.90 -0.84 -18.56
N GLY A 223 -8.94 -2.00 -19.22
CA GLY A 223 -8.55 -2.13 -20.62
C GLY A 223 -9.41 -1.33 -21.57
N SER A 224 -10.72 -1.21 -21.30
CA SER A 224 -11.65 -0.37 -22.07
C SER A 224 -11.29 1.12 -22.05
N HIS A 225 -10.50 1.56 -21.06
CA HIS A 225 -10.01 2.93 -20.91
C HIS A 225 -8.53 3.08 -21.30
N GLY A 226 -7.95 2.09 -21.99
CA GLY A 226 -6.57 2.15 -22.48
C GLY A 226 -5.48 1.87 -21.46
N TRP A 227 -5.83 1.32 -20.32
CA TRP A 227 -4.82 0.86 -19.35
C TRP A 227 -4.19 -0.46 -19.78
N HIS A 228 -2.91 -0.60 -19.50
CA HIS A 228 -2.27 -1.91 -19.52
C HIS A 228 -2.67 -2.68 -18.27
N VAL A 229 -3.17 -3.90 -18.44
CA VAL A 229 -3.72 -4.71 -17.35
C VAL A 229 -3.02 -6.06 -17.31
N GLU A 230 -2.30 -6.28 -16.24
CA GLU A 230 -1.71 -7.57 -15.85
C GLU A 230 -2.30 -8.01 -14.50
N GLY A 231 -2.20 -9.28 -14.19
CA GLY A 231 -2.70 -9.79 -12.92
C GLY A 231 -2.18 -11.18 -12.63
N VAL A 232 -2.25 -11.55 -11.35
CA VAL A 232 -2.00 -12.89 -10.86
C VAL A 232 -3.34 -13.52 -10.48
N GLU A 233 -3.51 -14.79 -10.79
CA GLU A 233 -4.74 -15.53 -10.42
C GLU A 233 -4.61 -16.09 -9.00
N ASP A 234 -3.42 -16.53 -8.63
CA ASP A 234 -3.08 -16.96 -7.27
C ASP A 234 -2.32 -15.87 -6.53
N GLY A 235 -3.04 -15.09 -5.72
CA GLY A 235 -2.51 -14.00 -4.92
C GLY A 235 -1.50 -14.42 -3.83
N GLU A 236 -1.25 -15.73 -3.65
CA GLU A 236 -0.22 -16.26 -2.75
C GLU A 236 1.03 -16.71 -3.50
N ASN A 237 1.02 -16.68 -4.83
CA ASN A 237 2.13 -17.15 -5.67
C ASN A 237 3.16 -16.04 -5.95
N TRP A 238 4.30 -16.10 -5.26
CA TRP A 238 5.40 -15.14 -5.44
C TRP A 238 5.97 -15.08 -6.86
N GLU A 239 6.01 -16.21 -7.57
CA GLU A 239 6.55 -16.25 -8.93
C GLU A 239 5.65 -15.50 -9.90
N GLU A 240 4.33 -15.63 -9.77
CA GLU A 240 3.38 -14.90 -10.60
C GLU A 240 3.47 -13.39 -10.40
N TYR A 241 3.70 -12.93 -9.16
CA TYR A 241 3.88 -11.50 -8.87
C TYR A 241 5.17 -10.90 -9.46
N THR A 242 6.17 -11.72 -9.77
CA THR A 242 7.50 -11.24 -10.19
C THR A 242 7.79 -11.43 -11.67
N ASN A 243 6.91 -12.11 -12.39
CA ASN A 243 6.98 -12.30 -13.83
C ASN A 243 6.25 -11.18 -14.57
#